data_5567bafd6792797790458f8e698b9839
#
_entry.id   5567bafd6792797790458f8e698b9839
#
_cell.length_a   1.000
_cell.length_b   1.000
_cell.length_c   1.000
_cell.angle_alpha   90.00
_cell.angle_beta   90.00
_cell.angle_gamma   90.00
#
_symmetry.space_group_name_H-M   'P 1'
#
loop_
_entity.id
_entity.type
_entity.pdbx_description
1 polymer ?
#
loop_
_entity_poly.entity_id
_entity_poly.type
_entity_poly.pdbx_seq_one_letter_code
_entity_poly.pdbx_strand_id
1 'polypeptide(L)'
;MPADTARLAREILGDSSQVDGRVVRLTCGQLSRPEYVAVNKALEAMGGKWSRKESGHVFATDPAPALTAFVDGGSLAKPARTSEGYVPTPAELAADIVAHFTGVRGLRAGARVLEPSAGDGAFVRAIIDANSQVRVTAIEPNHERLDCIHEHPSVQRINSTFEEFAESARQRFDAVVMNPPFAKPGAPSIWIDHVRMAFGLLAGGGRLTAIAPSGLVFRQDRKHRAIREMVEECGGFSALPDDAFKSAGTAVQTVVMWLDAVGGEPAPGAAAEVRG
;
A
#
# COMPACT_ATOMS: atom_id res chain seq x y z
N MET A 1 -5.43 -7.62 -19.01
CA MET A 1 -5.90 -7.27 -20.37
C MET A 1 -6.29 -8.56 -21.07
N PRO A 2 -7.42 -8.66 -21.81
CA PRO A 2 -7.79 -9.86 -22.59
C PRO A 2 -6.71 -10.20 -23.62
N ALA A 3 -6.55 -11.50 -23.93
CA ALA A 3 -5.47 -11.99 -24.80
C ALA A 3 -5.45 -11.31 -26.19
N ASP A 4 -6.63 -11.18 -26.83
CA ASP A 4 -6.76 -10.53 -28.13
C ASP A 4 -6.39 -9.04 -28.08
N THR A 5 -6.77 -8.34 -27.01
CA THR A 5 -6.39 -6.93 -26.81
C THR A 5 -4.87 -6.79 -26.61
N ALA A 6 -4.25 -7.74 -25.89
CA ALA A 6 -2.81 -7.75 -25.69
C ALA A 6 -2.05 -8.01 -26.98
N ARG A 7 -2.51 -8.96 -27.81
CA ARG A 7 -1.94 -9.28 -29.11
C ARG A 7 -1.96 -8.05 -30.04
N LEU A 8 -3.12 -7.41 -30.16
CA LEU A 8 -3.30 -6.22 -30.99
C LEU A 8 -2.36 -5.07 -30.54
N ALA A 9 -2.25 -4.85 -29.24
CA ALA A 9 -1.36 -3.81 -28.71
C ALA A 9 0.12 -4.12 -28.98
N ARG A 10 0.54 -5.40 -28.91
CA ARG A 10 1.92 -5.82 -29.20
C ARG A 10 2.30 -5.58 -30.66
N GLU A 11 1.44 -5.95 -31.59
CA GLU A 11 1.65 -5.71 -33.02
C GLU A 11 1.89 -4.23 -33.29
N ILE A 12 1.00 -3.36 -32.80
CA ILE A 12 1.11 -1.92 -33.06
C ILE A 12 2.33 -1.30 -32.36
N LEU A 13 2.57 -1.65 -31.10
CA LEU A 13 3.69 -1.10 -30.34
C LEU A 13 5.04 -1.59 -30.83
N GLY A 14 5.12 -2.83 -31.31
CA GLY A 14 6.35 -3.38 -31.92
C GLY A 14 6.73 -2.69 -33.23
N ASP A 15 5.75 -2.39 -34.05
CA ASP A 15 5.98 -1.83 -35.40
C ASP A 15 5.96 -0.31 -35.42
N SER A 16 5.28 0.33 -34.51
CA SER A 16 4.91 1.74 -34.63
C SER A 16 5.03 2.53 -33.33
N SER A 17 5.99 2.20 -32.47
CA SER A 17 6.31 3.00 -31.29
C SER A 17 7.75 3.50 -31.30
N GLN A 18 7.95 4.71 -30.78
CA GLN A 18 9.25 5.32 -30.56
C GLN A 18 9.38 5.75 -29.12
N VAL A 19 10.48 5.36 -28.48
CA VAL A 19 10.86 5.79 -27.14
C VAL A 19 11.84 6.94 -27.23
N ASP A 20 11.51 8.05 -26.60
CA ASP A 20 12.35 9.24 -26.48
C ASP A 20 12.47 9.60 -25.00
N GLY A 21 13.54 9.13 -24.36
CA GLY A 21 13.72 9.22 -22.92
C GLY A 21 12.58 8.55 -22.14
N ARG A 22 11.73 9.34 -21.51
CA ARG A 22 10.57 8.84 -20.74
C ARG A 22 9.24 8.98 -21.49
N VAL A 23 9.29 9.21 -22.79
CA VAL A 23 8.08 9.41 -23.62
C VAL A 23 7.97 8.32 -24.67
N VAL A 24 6.82 7.65 -24.74
CA VAL A 24 6.48 6.75 -25.84
C VAL A 24 5.51 7.45 -26.78
N ARG A 25 5.90 7.57 -28.04
CA ARG A 25 5.08 8.13 -29.14
C ARG A 25 4.74 7.06 -30.14
N LEU A 26 3.54 7.13 -30.71
CA LEU A 26 3.18 6.29 -31.85
C LEU A 26 3.61 6.98 -33.14
N THR A 27 4.21 6.20 -34.01
CA THR A 27 4.71 6.65 -35.33
C THR A 27 3.76 6.25 -36.48
N CYS A 28 2.71 5.47 -36.19
CA CYS A 28 1.67 5.10 -37.14
C CYS A 28 0.67 6.25 -37.37
N GLY A 29 -0.11 6.14 -38.43
CA GLY A 29 -1.24 7.02 -38.71
C GLY A 29 -2.38 6.88 -37.69
N GLN A 30 -3.58 7.33 -38.08
CA GLN A 30 -4.73 7.27 -37.20
C GLN A 30 -5.16 5.82 -36.93
N LEU A 31 -5.15 5.42 -35.67
CA LEU A 31 -5.64 4.12 -35.21
C LEU A 31 -7.17 4.06 -35.21
N SER A 32 -7.73 2.90 -35.47
CA SER A 32 -9.15 2.62 -35.19
C SER A 32 -9.40 2.67 -33.69
N ARG A 33 -10.67 2.85 -33.29
CA ARG A 33 -11.02 2.90 -31.87
C ARG A 33 -10.59 1.66 -31.07
N PRO A 34 -10.75 0.41 -31.54
CA PRO A 34 -10.25 -0.77 -30.85
C PRO A 34 -8.73 -0.79 -30.67
N GLU A 35 -7.99 -0.42 -31.73
CA GLU A 35 -6.52 -0.33 -31.69
C GLU A 35 -6.04 0.72 -30.71
N TYR A 36 -6.62 1.92 -30.74
CA TYR A 36 -6.30 2.97 -29.79
C TYR A 36 -6.56 2.53 -28.35
N VAL A 37 -7.71 1.89 -28.07
CA VAL A 37 -8.02 1.40 -26.74
C VAL A 37 -7.04 0.32 -26.29
N ALA A 38 -6.62 -0.58 -27.18
CA ALA A 38 -5.66 -1.63 -26.87
C ALA A 38 -4.28 -1.06 -26.51
N VAL A 39 -3.76 -0.16 -27.34
CA VAL A 39 -2.46 0.51 -27.15
C VAL A 39 -2.47 1.38 -25.90
N ASN A 40 -3.51 2.20 -25.70
CA ASN A 40 -3.62 3.07 -24.54
C ASN A 40 -3.64 2.24 -23.23
N LYS A 41 -4.44 1.16 -23.18
CA LYS A 41 -4.47 0.25 -22.03
C LYS A 41 -3.13 -0.42 -21.76
N ALA A 42 -2.37 -0.76 -22.82
CA ALA A 42 -1.05 -1.36 -22.66
C ALA A 42 -0.06 -0.34 -22.07
N LEU A 43 0.00 0.87 -22.62
CA LEU A 43 0.89 1.93 -22.15
C LEU A 43 0.53 2.40 -20.73
N GLU A 44 -0.76 2.55 -20.42
CA GLU A 44 -1.21 2.86 -19.06
C GLU A 44 -0.89 1.75 -18.07
N ALA A 45 -1.01 0.48 -18.47
CA ALA A 45 -0.66 -0.66 -17.62
C ALA A 45 0.86 -0.74 -17.34
N MET A 46 1.68 -0.18 -18.21
CA MET A 46 3.13 0.02 -17.99
C MET A 46 3.45 1.28 -17.17
N GLY A 47 2.46 2.05 -16.74
CA GLY A 47 2.65 3.26 -15.95
C GLY A 47 2.70 4.56 -16.75
N GLY A 48 2.46 4.51 -18.05
CA GLY A 48 2.39 5.68 -18.94
C GLY A 48 1.15 6.52 -18.70
N LYS A 49 1.30 7.85 -18.73
CA LYS A 49 0.19 8.80 -18.70
C LYS A 49 0.19 9.65 -19.97
N TRP A 50 -0.93 9.71 -20.66
CA TRP A 50 -1.05 10.54 -21.86
C TRP A 50 -0.79 12.01 -21.55
N SER A 51 0.09 12.62 -22.33
CA SER A 51 0.40 14.05 -22.28
C SER A 51 0.11 14.70 -23.63
N ARG A 52 -0.83 15.64 -23.66
CA ARG A 52 -1.12 16.41 -24.86
C ARG A 52 0.09 17.27 -25.28
N LYS A 53 0.85 17.79 -24.31
CA LYS A 53 2.05 18.59 -24.56
C LYS A 53 3.13 17.78 -25.26
N GLU A 54 3.36 16.55 -24.83
CA GLU A 54 4.38 15.66 -25.37
C GLU A 54 3.87 14.84 -26.56
N SER A 55 2.57 14.91 -26.87
CA SER A 55 1.90 14.08 -27.89
C SER A 55 2.24 12.59 -27.75
N GLY A 56 2.32 12.11 -26.51
CA GLY A 56 2.73 10.75 -26.19
C GLY A 56 2.43 10.38 -24.73
N HIS A 57 2.73 9.13 -24.39
CA HIS A 57 2.62 8.66 -23.01
C HIS A 57 3.94 8.95 -22.27
N VAL A 58 3.85 9.66 -21.15
CA VAL A 58 4.99 10.01 -20.29
C VAL A 58 5.06 9.03 -19.11
N PHE A 59 6.25 8.53 -18.84
CA PHE A 59 6.54 7.56 -17.78
C PHE A 59 7.38 8.19 -16.67
N ALA A 60 7.32 7.62 -15.48
CA ALA A 60 8.14 8.04 -14.35
C ALA A 60 9.62 7.63 -14.52
N THR A 61 9.88 6.48 -15.16
CA THR A 61 11.19 5.90 -15.46
C THR A 61 11.29 5.60 -16.94
N ASP A 62 12.45 5.14 -17.43
CA ASP A 62 12.62 4.68 -18.82
C ASP A 62 11.65 3.53 -19.15
N PRO A 63 10.73 3.70 -20.13
CA PRO A 63 9.76 2.68 -20.50
C PRO A 63 10.34 1.58 -21.43
N ALA A 64 11.52 1.77 -22.02
CA ALA A 64 12.05 0.88 -23.05
C ALA A 64 12.16 -0.59 -22.59
N PRO A 65 12.66 -0.93 -21.38
CA PRO A 65 12.73 -2.32 -20.94
C PRO A 65 11.35 -2.97 -20.82
N ALA A 66 10.37 -2.26 -20.26
CA ALA A 66 9.02 -2.77 -20.08
C ALA A 66 8.27 -2.91 -21.41
N LEU A 67 8.49 -1.97 -22.33
CA LEU A 67 7.91 -2.00 -23.66
C LEU A 67 8.47 -3.17 -24.48
N THR A 68 9.78 -3.37 -24.50
CA THR A 68 10.42 -4.51 -25.16
C THR A 68 9.92 -5.84 -24.62
N ALA A 69 9.92 -6.01 -23.30
CA ALA A 69 9.42 -7.23 -22.68
C ALA A 69 7.95 -7.52 -23.03
N PHE A 70 7.11 -6.49 -23.12
CA PHE A 70 5.73 -6.64 -23.54
C PHE A 70 5.59 -7.04 -25.02
N VAL A 71 6.32 -6.39 -25.92
CA VAL A 71 6.32 -6.68 -27.37
C VAL A 71 6.79 -8.10 -27.62
N ASP A 72 7.81 -8.56 -26.90
CA ASP A 72 8.39 -9.92 -27.00
C ASP A 72 7.49 -11.02 -26.41
N GLY A 73 6.25 -10.68 -26.05
CA GLY A 73 5.27 -11.66 -25.56
C GLY A 73 5.14 -11.75 -24.05
N GLY A 74 5.90 -10.95 -23.30
CA GLY A 74 5.79 -10.86 -21.85
C GLY A 74 4.40 -10.40 -21.41
N SER A 75 3.97 -10.86 -20.24
CA SER A 75 2.75 -10.37 -19.60
C SER A 75 3.01 -8.97 -19.04
N LEU A 76 2.09 -8.03 -19.27
CA LEU A 76 2.11 -6.77 -18.53
C LEU A 76 1.86 -7.09 -17.05
N ALA A 77 2.89 -6.93 -16.23
CA ALA A 77 2.70 -6.91 -14.80
C ALA A 77 1.71 -5.78 -14.49
N LYS A 78 0.63 -6.08 -13.78
CA LYS A 78 -0.25 -5.01 -13.29
C LYS A 78 0.60 -4.12 -12.38
N PRO A 79 0.51 -2.79 -12.49
CA PRO A 79 1.18 -1.91 -11.54
C PRO A 79 0.92 -2.40 -10.11
N ALA A 80 1.91 -2.38 -9.23
CA ALA A 80 1.80 -2.83 -7.84
C ALA A 80 0.60 -2.19 -7.13
N ARG A 81 0.28 -0.95 -7.49
CA ARG A 81 -0.93 -0.25 -7.02
C ARG A 81 -2.23 -0.97 -7.38
N THR A 82 -2.31 -1.60 -8.56
CA THR A 82 -3.53 -2.28 -9.03
C THR A 82 -3.58 -3.74 -8.58
N SER A 83 -2.45 -4.41 -8.51
CA SER A 83 -2.36 -5.84 -8.15
C SER A 83 -2.26 -6.07 -6.65
N GLU A 84 -1.55 -5.20 -5.95
CA GLU A 84 -1.19 -5.33 -4.53
C GLU A 84 -1.87 -4.28 -3.66
N GLY A 85 -2.45 -3.24 -4.27
CA GLY A 85 -3.01 -2.09 -3.53
C GLY A 85 -1.93 -1.21 -2.89
N TYR A 86 -0.66 -1.37 -3.31
CA TYR A 86 0.47 -0.63 -2.75
C TYR A 86 0.42 0.85 -3.11
N VAL A 87 0.52 1.70 -2.09
CA VAL A 87 0.71 3.16 -2.21
C VAL A 87 1.83 3.56 -1.24
N PRO A 88 2.96 4.09 -1.73
CA PRO A 88 4.06 4.50 -0.86
C PRO A 88 3.60 5.62 0.08
N THR A 89 4.02 5.54 1.34
CA THR A 89 3.74 6.59 2.33
C THR A 89 4.81 7.68 2.22
N PRO A 90 4.45 8.96 1.98
CA PRO A 90 5.42 10.05 1.98
C PRO A 90 6.17 10.11 3.33
N ALA A 91 7.48 10.34 3.28
CA ALA A 91 8.33 10.31 4.48
C ALA A 91 7.91 11.34 5.54
N GLU A 92 7.54 12.55 5.09
CA GLU A 92 7.06 13.61 5.98
C GLU A 92 5.74 13.22 6.66
N LEU A 93 4.81 12.61 5.93
CA LEU A 93 3.56 12.11 6.48
C LEU A 93 3.79 10.99 7.50
N ALA A 94 4.71 10.07 7.20
CA ALA A 94 5.07 8.99 8.14
C ALA A 94 5.66 9.57 9.43
N ALA A 95 6.56 10.54 9.34
CA ALA A 95 7.16 11.20 10.49
C ALA A 95 6.10 11.94 11.34
N ASP A 96 5.17 12.66 10.69
CA ASP A 96 4.10 13.38 11.37
C ASP A 96 3.14 12.43 12.11
N ILE A 97 2.71 11.36 11.45
CA ILE A 97 1.85 10.34 12.07
C ILE A 97 2.55 9.68 13.27
N VAL A 98 3.81 9.28 13.12
CA VAL A 98 4.58 8.67 14.21
C VAL A 98 4.73 9.64 15.37
N ALA A 99 4.97 10.91 15.10
CA ALA A 99 5.16 11.93 16.13
C ALA A 99 3.91 12.18 16.98
N HIS A 100 2.72 12.15 16.38
CA HIS A 100 1.50 12.67 17.00
C HIS A 100 0.45 11.61 17.36
N PHE A 101 0.45 10.43 16.69
CA PHE A 101 -0.66 9.48 16.80
C PHE A 101 -0.27 8.11 17.37
N THR A 102 1.01 7.70 17.29
CA THR A 102 1.39 6.31 17.60
C THR A 102 1.78 6.05 19.05
N GLY A 103 2.19 7.08 19.78
CA GLY A 103 2.75 6.93 21.13
C GLY A 103 4.15 6.29 21.17
N VAL A 104 4.76 5.96 20.03
CA VAL A 104 6.05 5.25 19.93
C VAL A 104 7.18 5.95 20.71
N ARG A 105 7.19 7.29 20.73
CA ARG A 105 8.19 8.08 21.48
C ARG A 105 8.25 7.76 22.97
N GLY A 106 7.11 7.41 23.56
CA GLY A 106 6.98 7.10 24.98
C GLY A 106 7.18 5.62 25.33
N LEU A 107 7.38 4.76 24.36
CA LEU A 107 7.57 3.34 24.61
C LEU A 107 8.93 3.08 25.29
N ARG A 108 8.94 2.12 26.23
CA ARG A 108 10.15 1.66 26.92
C ARG A 108 11.15 0.99 25.97
N ALA A 109 12.39 0.97 26.37
CA ALA A 109 13.42 0.23 25.63
C ALA A 109 13.03 -1.26 25.47
N GLY A 110 13.23 -1.78 24.25
CA GLY A 110 12.87 -3.14 23.89
C GLY A 110 11.39 -3.38 23.64
N ALA A 111 10.52 -2.35 23.72
CA ALA A 111 9.14 -2.45 23.33
C ALA A 111 9.02 -2.88 21.86
N ARG A 112 8.02 -3.69 21.55
CA ARG A 112 7.83 -4.29 20.23
C ARG A 112 6.85 -3.48 19.42
N VAL A 113 7.25 -3.07 18.21
CA VAL A 113 6.43 -2.35 17.26
C VAL A 113 6.29 -3.20 16.00
N LEU A 114 5.08 -3.35 15.48
CA LEU A 114 4.79 -4.04 14.22
C LEU A 114 4.47 -3.03 13.13
N GLU A 115 5.10 -3.17 11.99
CA GLU A 115 4.69 -2.57 10.72
C GLU A 115 4.33 -3.70 9.74
N PRO A 116 3.03 -4.02 9.58
CA PRO A 116 2.60 -5.19 8.82
C PRO A 116 2.48 -4.97 7.31
N SER A 117 2.76 -3.76 6.81
CA SER A 117 2.65 -3.36 5.40
C SER A 117 3.79 -2.42 5.02
N ALA A 118 5.04 -2.84 5.34
CA ALA A 118 6.17 -1.94 5.47
C ALA A 118 6.57 -1.20 4.18
N GLY A 119 6.22 -1.73 3.00
CA GLY A 119 6.57 -1.10 1.74
C GLY A 119 8.08 -0.85 1.64
N ASP A 120 8.45 0.36 1.26
CA ASP A 120 9.83 0.84 1.19
C ASP A 120 10.40 1.34 2.54
N GLY A 121 9.66 1.16 3.64
CA GLY A 121 10.13 1.41 5.00
C GLY A 121 9.93 2.84 5.52
N ALA A 122 9.01 3.62 4.96
CA ALA A 122 8.77 4.99 5.43
C ALA A 122 8.40 5.05 6.93
N PHE A 123 7.45 4.23 7.38
CA PHE A 123 7.10 4.13 8.80
C PHE A 123 8.21 3.51 9.64
N VAL A 124 8.90 2.49 9.14
CA VAL A 124 10.04 1.87 9.86
C VAL A 124 11.09 2.92 10.20
N ARG A 125 11.47 3.75 9.21
CA ARG A 125 12.41 4.86 9.41
C ARG A 125 11.90 5.87 10.43
N ALA A 126 10.66 6.33 10.28
CA ALA A 126 10.06 7.29 11.19
C ALA A 126 9.97 6.77 12.65
N ILE A 127 9.69 5.46 12.84
CA ILE A 127 9.65 4.81 14.15
C ILE A 127 11.05 4.81 14.79
N ILE A 128 12.09 4.41 14.05
CA ILE A 128 13.46 4.36 14.57
C ILE A 128 13.99 5.75 14.87
N ASP A 129 13.68 6.74 14.03
CA ASP A 129 14.04 8.15 14.26
C ASP A 129 13.34 8.72 15.51
N ALA A 130 12.09 8.31 15.78
CA ALA A 130 11.33 8.75 16.95
C ALA A 130 11.79 8.06 18.25
N ASN A 131 12.17 6.76 18.18
CA ASN A 131 12.62 5.97 19.32
C ASN A 131 13.47 4.79 18.83
N SER A 132 14.78 4.95 18.83
CA SER A 132 15.73 3.92 18.40
C SER A 132 15.87 2.73 19.37
N GLN A 133 15.25 2.80 20.54
CA GLN A 133 15.32 1.74 21.56
C GLN A 133 14.21 0.67 21.41
N VAL A 134 13.21 0.90 20.54
CA VAL A 134 12.18 -0.10 20.26
C VAL A 134 12.69 -1.17 19.30
N ARG A 135 12.00 -2.30 19.26
CA ARG A 135 12.24 -3.39 18.29
C ARG A 135 11.12 -3.38 17.26
N VAL A 136 11.46 -3.16 16.01
CA VAL A 136 10.50 -3.11 14.89
C VAL A 136 10.50 -4.44 14.15
N THR A 137 9.31 -5.02 13.96
CA THR A 137 9.07 -6.11 13.02
C THR A 137 8.38 -5.52 11.79
N ALA A 138 9.05 -5.55 10.65
CA ALA A 138 8.59 -5.01 9.37
C ALA A 138 8.25 -6.15 8.41
N ILE A 139 7.02 -6.19 7.91
CA ILE A 139 6.53 -7.24 7.00
C ILE A 139 6.24 -6.63 5.63
N GLU A 140 6.81 -7.22 4.59
CA GLU A 140 6.61 -6.82 3.21
C GLU A 140 6.75 -8.03 2.29
N PRO A 141 5.71 -8.40 1.51
CA PRO A 141 5.77 -9.54 0.62
C PRO A 141 6.62 -9.32 -0.63
N ASN A 142 6.81 -8.07 -1.06
CA ASN A 142 7.64 -7.77 -2.21
C ASN A 142 9.11 -7.61 -1.79
N HIS A 143 9.95 -8.49 -2.31
CA HIS A 143 11.38 -8.56 -1.95
C HIS A 143 12.12 -7.25 -2.28
N GLU A 144 11.85 -6.65 -3.44
CA GLU A 144 12.52 -5.40 -3.86
C GLU A 144 12.20 -4.23 -2.91
N ARG A 145 10.97 -4.15 -2.42
CA ARG A 145 10.59 -3.13 -1.43
C ARG A 145 11.17 -3.44 -0.06
N LEU A 146 11.17 -4.70 0.35
CA LEU A 146 11.79 -5.12 1.61
C LEU A 146 13.28 -4.75 1.66
N ASP A 147 13.98 -4.87 0.52
CA ASP A 147 15.40 -4.51 0.40
C ASP A 147 15.63 -2.98 0.48
N CYS A 148 14.62 -2.16 0.20
CA CYS A 148 14.71 -0.71 0.41
C CYS A 148 14.66 -0.31 1.90
N ILE A 149 14.18 -1.20 2.79
CA ILE A 149 14.14 -0.93 4.22
C ILE A 149 15.57 -0.96 4.76
N HIS A 150 16.02 0.19 5.27
CA HIS A 150 17.37 0.33 5.80
C HIS A 150 17.66 -0.70 6.89
N GLU A 151 18.84 -1.32 6.81
CA GLU A 151 19.30 -2.25 7.84
C GLU A 151 19.59 -1.53 9.16
N HIS A 152 18.96 -1.99 10.22
CA HIS A 152 19.15 -1.46 11.55
C HIS A 152 19.08 -2.60 12.58
N PRO A 153 19.93 -2.63 13.63
CA PRO A 153 19.96 -3.72 14.60
C PRO A 153 18.62 -3.98 15.33
N SER A 154 17.79 -2.96 15.42
CA SER A 154 16.46 -3.04 16.05
C SER A 154 15.33 -3.37 15.05
N VAL A 155 15.63 -3.60 13.78
CA VAL A 155 14.62 -3.88 12.73
C VAL A 155 14.76 -5.31 12.24
N GLN A 156 13.73 -6.10 12.44
CA GLN A 156 13.57 -7.41 11.82
C GLN A 156 12.73 -7.27 10.56
N ARG A 157 13.31 -7.56 9.39
CA ARG A 157 12.64 -7.58 8.09
C ARG A 157 12.15 -8.99 7.80
N ILE A 158 10.87 -9.14 7.42
CA ILE A 158 10.25 -10.43 7.12
C ILE A 158 9.59 -10.36 5.74
N ASN A 159 10.05 -11.20 4.81
CA ASN A 159 9.44 -11.36 3.50
C ASN A 159 8.27 -12.34 3.58
N SER A 160 7.08 -11.82 3.81
CA SER A 160 5.84 -12.59 3.95
C SER A 160 4.65 -11.67 3.69
N THR A 161 3.50 -12.25 3.42
CA THR A 161 2.23 -11.52 3.52
C THR A 161 1.89 -11.30 5.00
N PHE A 162 1.08 -10.27 5.27
CA PHE A 162 0.65 -10.03 6.65
C PHE A 162 -0.25 -11.13 7.17
N GLU A 163 -1.08 -11.68 6.29
CA GLU A 163 -1.97 -12.80 6.60
C GLU A 163 -1.18 -14.03 7.10
N GLU A 164 -0.16 -14.46 6.34
CA GLU A 164 0.71 -15.60 6.72
C GLU A 164 1.45 -15.35 8.04
N PHE A 165 1.98 -14.14 8.22
CA PHE A 165 2.64 -13.76 9.46
C PHE A 165 1.66 -13.83 10.65
N ALA A 166 0.47 -13.25 10.51
CA ALA A 166 -0.52 -13.20 11.59
C ALA A 166 -1.00 -14.58 12.05
N GLU A 167 -1.12 -15.55 11.13
CA GLU A 167 -1.48 -16.93 11.45
C GLU A 167 -0.43 -17.60 12.35
N SER A 168 0.84 -17.29 12.14
CA SER A 168 1.97 -17.88 12.86
C SER A 168 2.41 -17.09 14.10
N ALA A 169 2.03 -15.81 14.21
CA ALA A 169 2.50 -14.92 15.26
C ALA A 169 2.04 -15.37 16.65
N ARG A 170 2.99 -15.54 17.58
CA ARG A 170 2.75 -15.86 18.98
C ARG A 170 3.04 -14.70 19.91
N GLN A 171 3.78 -13.72 19.42
CA GLN A 171 4.13 -12.52 20.17
C GLN A 171 3.03 -11.44 20.08
N ARG A 172 3.02 -10.54 21.07
CA ARG A 172 2.17 -9.35 21.08
C ARG A 172 3.03 -8.12 20.93
N PHE A 173 2.43 -7.04 20.41
CA PHE A 173 3.12 -5.80 20.11
C PHE A 173 2.59 -4.66 20.98
N ASP A 174 3.51 -3.84 21.48
CA ASP A 174 3.19 -2.64 22.27
C ASP A 174 2.60 -1.53 21.38
N ALA A 175 2.97 -1.51 20.09
CA ALA A 175 2.33 -0.67 19.08
C ALA A 175 2.28 -1.36 17.71
N VAL A 176 1.28 -0.99 16.90
CA VAL A 176 1.19 -1.30 15.47
C VAL A 176 1.04 0.01 14.70
N VAL A 177 1.85 0.19 13.67
CA VAL A 177 1.79 1.36 12.77
C VAL A 177 1.72 0.86 11.35
N MET A 178 0.71 1.28 10.57
CA MET A 178 0.51 0.71 9.24
C MET A 178 -0.16 1.65 8.23
N ASN A 179 0.21 1.45 6.96
CA ASN A 179 -0.55 1.91 5.80
C ASN A 179 -0.99 0.66 5.00
N PRO A 180 -2.11 0.03 5.35
CA PRO A 180 -2.52 -1.23 4.72
C PRO A 180 -2.96 -0.99 3.27
N PRO A 181 -2.90 -2.01 2.40
CA PRO A 181 -3.49 -1.92 1.07
C PRO A 181 -4.99 -1.66 1.19
N PHE A 182 -5.49 -0.57 0.58
CA PHE A 182 -6.90 -0.19 0.71
C PHE A 182 -7.83 -1.15 -0.02
N ALA A 183 -7.39 -1.63 -1.18
CA ALA A 183 -8.13 -2.58 -2.00
C ALA A 183 -7.16 -3.48 -2.79
N LYS A 184 -7.54 -4.74 -2.94
CA LYS A 184 -6.91 -5.70 -3.85
C LYS A 184 -7.99 -6.28 -4.78
N PRO A 185 -7.64 -6.89 -5.93
CA PRO A 185 -8.60 -7.61 -6.76
C PRO A 185 -9.37 -8.65 -5.92
N GLY A 186 -10.70 -8.58 -5.93
CA GLY A 186 -11.57 -9.44 -5.13
C GLY A 186 -11.76 -9.01 -3.66
N ALA A 187 -11.00 -8.03 -3.16
CA ALA A 187 -11.06 -7.56 -1.77
C ALA A 187 -11.05 -6.01 -1.70
N PRO A 188 -12.16 -5.34 -2.01
CA PRO A 188 -12.23 -3.87 -2.12
C PRO A 188 -12.08 -3.12 -0.79
N SER A 189 -12.11 -3.81 0.33
CA SER A 189 -11.98 -3.23 1.68
C SER A 189 -11.04 -4.05 2.57
N ILE A 190 -9.98 -4.63 1.98
CA ILE A 190 -9.03 -5.50 2.68
C ILE A 190 -8.34 -4.78 3.85
N TRP A 191 -8.21 -3.46 3.81
CA TRP A 191 -7.65 -2.66 4.90
C TRP A 191 -8.37 -2.88 6.22
N ILE A 192 -9.70 -3.11 6.20
CA ILE A 192 -10.49 -3.39 7.42
C ILE A 192 -10.07 -4.73 8.03
N ASP A 193 -9.91 -5.75 7.19
CA ASP A 193 -9.49 -7.08 7.64
C ASP A 193 -8.07 -7.01 8.23
N HIS A 194 -7.16 -6.27 7.59
CA HIS A 194 -5.79 -6.03 8.10
C HIS A 194 -5.78 -5.27 9.43
N VAL A 195 -6.59 -4.21 9.57
CA VAL A 195 -6.70 -3.47 10.85
C VAL A 195 -7.21 -4.37 11.97
N ARG A 196 -8.24 -5.18 11.74
CA ARG A 196 -8.78 -6.12 12.75
C ARG A 196 -7.76 -7.18 13.14
N MET A 197 -7.06 -7.74 12.16
CA MET A 197 -5.99 -8.72 12.37
C MET A 197 -4.85 -8.12 13.19
N ALA A 198 -4.41 -6.92 12.85
CA ALA A 198 -3.34 -6.20 13.54
C ALA A 198 -3.74 -5.82 14.98
N PHE A 199 -4.99 -5.41 15.19
CA PHE A 199 -5.52 -5.15 16.54
C PHE A 199 -5.48 -6.39 17.42
N GLY A 200 -5.78 -7.58 16.86
CA GLY A 200 -5.65 -8.86 17.57
C GLY A 200 -4.22 -9.23 17.97
N LEU A 201 -3.20 -8.58 17.40
CA LEU A 201 -1.79 -8.77 17.76
C LEU A 201 -1.28 -7.77 18.79
N LEU A 202 -2.08 -6.80 19.24
CA LEU A 202 -1.67 -5.87 20.29
C LEU A 202 -1.52 -6.55 21.65
N ALA A 203 -0.56 -6.07 22.41
CA ALA A 203 -0.50 -6.30 23.85
C ALA A 203 -1.59 -5.50 24.58
N GLY A 204 -1.96 -5.89 25.77
CA GLY A 204 -2.83 -5.07 26.62
C GLY A 204 -2.23 -3.68 26.87
N GLY A 205 -3.01 -2.62 26.65
CA GLY A 205 -2.55 -1.23 26.70
C GLY A 205 -1.75 -0.76 25.48
N GLY A 206 -1.62 -1.60 24.43
CA GLY A 206 -0.97 -1.23 23.18
C GLY A 206 -1.87 -0.37 22.27
N ARG A 207 -1.27 0.33 21.31
CA ARG A 207 -1.96 1.17 20.34
C ARG A 207 -1.69 0.71 18.90
N LEU A 208 -2.77 0.61 18.12
CA LEU A 208 -2.70 0.52 16.65
C LEU A 208 -2.95 1.89 16.05
N THR A 209 -2.12 2.30 15.10
CA THR A 209 -2.33 3.49 14.29
C THR A 209 -2.27 3.11 12.82
N ALA A 210 -3.29 3.46 12.06
CA ALA A 210 -3.40 3.09 10.65
C ALA A 210 -3.85 4.26 9.79
N ILE A 211 -3.34 4.34 8.57
CA ILE A 211 -3.93 5.16 7.51
C ILE A 211 -5.10 4.38 6.92
N ALA A 212 -6.24 5.02 6.80
CA ALA A 212 -7.45 4.43 6.23
C ALA A 212 -8.08 5.36 5.17
N PRO A 213 -8.82 4.81 4.19
CA PRO A 213 -9.63 5.64 3.29
C PRO A 213 -10.68 6.43 4.09
N SER A 214 -11.01 7.64 3.63
CA SER A 214 -12.09 8.47 4.21
C SER A 214 -13.47 7.78 4.21
N GLY A 215 -13.64 6.71 3.43
CA GLY A 215 -14.79 5.82 3.48
C GLY A 215 -15.09 5.26 4.87
N LEU A 216 -14.09 5.19 5.77
CA LEU A 216 -14.29 4.89 7.19
C LEU A 216 -15.40 5.75 7.79
N VAL A 217 -15.45 7.03 7.45
CA VAL A 217 -16.34 8.01 8.08
C VAL A 217 -17.78 7.90 7.58
N PHE A 218 -18.01 7.61 6.28
CA PHE A 218 -19.33 7.77 5.68
C PHE A 218 -19.94 6.50 5.07
N ARG A 219 -19.15 5.45 4.75
CA ARG A 219 -19.70 4.24 4.15
C ARG A 219 -20.59 3.48 5.10
N GLN A 220 -21.71 2.92 4.57
CA GLN A 220 -22.77 2.31 5.36
C GLN A 220 -22.84 0.77 5.25
N ASP A 221 -21.94 0.15 4.49
CA ASP A 221 -21.90 -1.32 4.44
C ASP A 221 -21.45 -1.93 5.79
N ARG A 222 -21.78 -3.20 6.00
CA ARG A 222 -21.57 -3.90 7.28
C ARG A 222 -20.13 -3.80 7.79
N LYS A 223 -19.12 -3.98 6.91
CA LYS A 223 -17.71 -3.93 7.33
C LYS A 223 -17.30 -2.53 7.80
N HIS A 224 -17.71 -1.47 7.08
CA HIS A 224 -17.38 -0.09 7.46
C HIS A 224 -18.10 0.36 8.72
N ARG A 225 -19.33 -0.08 8.96
CA ARG A 225 -20.01 0.20 10.23
C ARG A 225 -19.29 -0.46 11.40
N ALA A 226 -18.99 -1.74 11.30
CA ALA A 226 -18.31 -2.48 12.37
C ALA A 226 -16.92 -1.91 12.74
N ILE A 227 -16.12 -1.48 11.74
CA ILE A 227 -14.83 -0.85 12.06
C ILE A 227 -15.02 0.55 12.66
N ARG A 228 -16.02 1.31 12.24
CA ARG A 228 -16.33 2.62 12.82
C ARG A 228 -16.78 2.51 14.27
N GLU A 229 -17.67 1.57 14.59
CA GLU A 229 -18.08 1.25 15.97
C GLU A 229 -16.86 0.95 16.85
N MET A 230 -15.94 0.12 16.36
CA MET A 230 -14.69 -0.19 17.05
C MET A 230 -13.81 1.06 17.29
N VAL A 231 -13.74 1.97 16.31
CA VAL A 231 -13.00 3.24 16.44
C VAL A 231 -13.68 4.17 17.47
N GLU A 232 -15.00 4.21 17.49
CA GLU A 232 -15.78 5.02 18.45
C GLU A 232 -15.65 4.48 19.89
N GLU A 233 -15.55 3.15 20.05
CA GLU A 233 -15.46 2.50 21.35
C GLU A 233 -14.07 2.60 22.00
N CYS A 234 -13.00 2.42 21.21
CA CYS A 234 -11.65 2.28 21.77
C CYS A 234 -10.58 3.11 21.05
N GLY A 235 -10.95 4.14 20.31
CA GLY A 235 -9.97 4.93 19.56
C GLY A 235 -10.50 6.26 19.08
N GLY A 236 -10.08 6.60 17.84
CA GLY A 236 -10.50 7.81 17.16
C GLY A 236 -9.89 7.92 15.78
N PHE A 237 -10.20 8.99 15.08
CA PHE A 237 -9.58 9.30 13.79
C PHE A 237 -9.42 10.81 13.60
N SER A 238 -8.52 11.20 12.71
CA SER A 238 -8.31 12.57 12.26
C SER A 238 -8.17 12.61 10.74
N ALA A 239 -8.74 13.61 10.09
CA ALA A 239 -8.56 13.80 8.66
C ALA A 239 -7.09 14.13 8.34
N LEU A 240 -6.56 13.52 7.27
CA LEU A 240 -5.29 13.91 6.71
C LEU A 240 -5.51 15.01 5.64
N PRO A 241 -4.50 15.83 5.35
CA PRO A 241 -4.59 16.82 4.28
C PRO A 241 -4.97 16.20 2.94
N ASP A 242 -5.76 16.91 2.12
CA ASP A 242 -6.23 16.40 0.81
C ASP A 242 -5.09 16.03 -0.16
N ASP A 243 -3.93 16.62 0.03
CA ASP A 243 -2.71 16.40 -0.76
C ASP A 243 -1.70 15.47 -0.09
N ALA A 244 -2.04 14.84 1.04
CA ALA A 244 -1.14 13.98 1.81
C ALA A 244 -0.45 12.89 0.97
N PHE A 245 -1.11 12.39 -0.08
CA PHE A 245 -0.60 11.38 -1.00
C PHE A 245 -0.35 11.90 -2.43
N LYS A 246 -0.31 13.21 -2.62
CA LYS A 246 -0.09 13.80 -3.95
C LYS A 246 1.26 13.39 -4.57
N SER A 247 2.31 13.35 -3.77
CA SER A 247 3.63 12.87 -4.20
C SER A 247 3.62 11.38 -4.58
N ALA A 248 2.75 10.58 -3.97
CA ALA A 248 2.52 9.18 -4.30
C ALA A 248 1.58 8.97 -5.51
N GLY A 249 1.16 10.06 -6.17
CA GLY A 249 0.36 10.02 -7.40
C GLY A 249 -1.10 9.61 -7.19
N THR A 250 -1.66 9.82 -6.00
CA THR A 250 -3.07 9.56 -5.70
C THR A 250 -3.73 10.76 -5.03
N ALA A 251 -5.04 10.94 -5.33
CA ALA A 251 -5.90 11.94 -4.69
C ALA A 251 -6.94 11.28 -3.77
N VAL A 252 -6.68 10.07 -3.28
CA VAL A 252 -7.59 9.40 -2.35
C VAL A 252 -7.55 10.16 -1.02
N GLN A 253 -8.72 10.65 -0.60
CA GLN A 253 -8.86 11.23 0.73
C GLN A 253 -8.71 10.17 1.79
N THR A 254 -7.90 10.46 2.79
CA THR A 254 -7.52 9.53 3.85
C THR A 254 -7.68 10.14 5.24
N VAL A 255 -7.75 9.27 6.21
CA VAL A 255 -7.72 9.61 7.63
C VAL A 255 -6.60 8.82 8.29
N VAL A 256 -6.03 9.34 9.35
CA VAL A 256 -5.31 8.54 10.34
C VAL A 256 -6.31 8.10 11.41
N MET A 257 -6.33 6.82 11.71
CA MET A 257 -7.14 6.24 12.78
C MET A 257 -6.26 5.56 13.81
N TRP A 258 -6.74 5.48 15.07
CA TRP A 258 -6.06 4.72 16.11
C TRP A 258 -7.07 3.93 16.92
N LEU A 259 -6.59 2.83 17.52
CA LEU A 259 -7.32 1.95 18.41
C LEU A 259 -6.42 1.61 19.60
N ASP A 260 -6.92 1.76 20.80
CA ASP A 260 -6.21 1.43 22.04
C ASP A 260 -6.74 0.11 22.61
N ALA A 261 -5.88 -0.87 22.79
CA ALA A 261 -6.24 -2.10 23.45
C ALA A 261 -6.43 -1.86 24.96
N VAL A 262 -7.57 -2.28 25.49
CA VAL A 262 -7.84 -2.18 26.94
C VAL A 262 -6.77 -2.97 27.69
N GLY A 263 -6.28 -2.45 28.81
CA GLY A 263 -5.33 -3.14 29.68
C GLY A 263 -5.93 -4.45 30.23
N GLY A 264 -5.44 -5.59 29.75
CA GLY A 264 -5.91 -6.94 30.02
C GLY A 264 -5.63 -7.85 28.82
N GLU A 265 -5.58 -9.18 28.97
CA GLU A 265 -5.44 -10.09 27.83
C GLU A 265 -6.55 -9.83 26.80
N PRO A 266 -6.22 -9.78 25.48
CA PRO A 266 -7.25 -9.65 24.45
C PRO A 266 -8.24 -10.81 24.59
N ALA A 267 -9.55 -10.50 24.53
CA ALA A 267 -10.58 -11.52 24.59
C ALA A 267 -10.32 -12.64 23.56
N PRO A 268 -10.35 -13.91 23.97
CA PRO A 268 -10.21 -15.03 23.04
C PRO A 268 -11.44 -15.05 22.13
N GLY A 269 -11.30 -14.63 20.87
CA GLY A 269 -12.43 -14.65 19.93
C GLY A 269 -12.28 -13.77 18.67
N ALA A 270 -11.40 -12.80 18.66
CA ALA A 270 -11.26 -11.89 17.49
C ALA A 270 -10.73 -12.57 16.22
N ALA A 271 -10.15 -13.76 16.33
CA ALA A 271 -9.59 -14.53 15.20
C ALA A 271 -10.55 -15.58 14.61
N ALA A 272 -11.72 -15.82 15.22
CA ALA A 272 -12.58 -16.98 14.86
C ALA A 272 -13.73 -16.66 13.87
N GLU A 273 -14.02 -15.39 13.58
CA GLU A 273 -15.16 -15.02 12.71
C GLU A 273 -14.77 -14.70 11.24
N VAL A 274 -13.58 -15.09 10.79
CA VAL A 274 -13.17 -14.90 9.36
C VAL A 274 -13.58 -16.12 8.50
N ARG A 275 -14.26 -17.13 9.06
CA ARG A 275 -14.83 -18.24 8.30
C ARG A 275 -16.35 -18.12 8.21
N GLY A 276 -16.82 -17.49 7.13
CA GLY A 276 -18.22 -17.41 6.76
C GLY A 276 -18.43 -16.53 5.57
#